data_ab0dc71d2f6bae7a6bc8f79cd897313a
#
_entry.id   ab0dc71d2f6bae7a6bc8f79cd897313a
#
_cell.length_a   1.000
_cell.length_b   1.000
_cell.length_c   1.000
_cell.angle_alpha   90.00
_cell.angle_beta   90.00
_cell.angle_gamma   90.00
#
_symmetry.space_group_name_H-M   'P 1'
#
loop_
_entity.id
_entity.type
_entity.pdbx_description
1 polymer ?
#
loop_
_entity_poly.entity_id
_entity_poly.type
_entity_poly.pdbx_seq_one_letter_code
_entity_poly.pdbx_strand_id
1 'polypeptide(L)'
;MLTVRIESFIAIGDSFTEGLDDYHPDGSVRGWADRVAELIAARQGHVNYANLAVRGKVIRQVVEDQLPLTLQARPDLISLSAGANDILRPGSDPDAVAAQFEDALVTLRGTGARILVFVGMDPGRTPVVRLVRGKIAIYNEHLRAIAARQQCEVVDLWALTSLRDPRAWGADRVHLSADGHDRVARLVASHLDIPAGDPNEGWLHPAVPKTRRDDLRWTREFFLPWLGRRLRGRSTGDGYQPKRPELQALPGGSTAADPPVLTHPS
;
A
#
# COMPACT_ATOMS: atom_id res chain seq x y z
N MET A 1 19.60 6.52 19.88
CA MET A 1 18.24 7.11 19.94
C MET A 1 17.31 6.09 20.57
N LEU A 2 16.51 6.48 21.56
CA LEU A 2 15.45 5.60 22.08
C LEU A 2 14.40 5.47 20.97
N THR A 3 14.28 4.28 20.40
CA THR A 3 13.23 4.00 19.39
C THR A 3 11.88 4.12 20.11
N VAL A 4 11.05 5.05 19.68
CA VAL A 4 9.69 5.20 20.25
C VAL A 4 8.92 3.92 19.97
N ARG A 5 8.37 3.30 21.02
CA ARG A 5 7.55 2.10 20.91
C ARG A 5 6.23 2.45 20.23
N ILE A 6 5.79 1.62 19.30
CA ILE A 6 4.55 1.77 18.55
C ILE A 6 3.53 0.78 19.12
N GLU A 7 2.68 1.24 20.04
CA GLU A 7 1.67 0.39 20.68
C GLU A 7 0.49 0.11 19.76
N SER A 8 0.22 1.04 18.81
CA SER A 8 -0.93 0.93 17.91
C SER A 8 -0.62 1.48 16.50
N PHE A 9 -1.05 0.74 15.48
CA PHE A 9 -0.90 1.10 14.08
C PHE A 9 -2.22 0.98 13.32
N ILE A 10 -2.64 2.03 12.63
CA ILE A 10 -3.80 2.01 11.72
C ILE A 10 -3.35 2.34 10.30
N ALA A 11 -3.68 1.44 9.36
CA ALA A 11 -3.47 1.64 7.94
C ALA A 11 -4.78 2.04 7.25
N ILE A 12 -4.78 3.20 6.55
CA ILE A 12 -5.93 3.72 5.83
C ILE A 12 -5.58 3.95 4.35
N GLY A 13 -6.57 3.72 3.48
CA GLY A 13 -6.37 3.84 2.04
C GLY A 13 -7.31 2.98 1.19
N ASP A 14 -6.77 2.48 0.09
CA ASP A 14 -7.49 1.68 -0.91
C ASP A 14 -6.89 0.27 -1.08
N SER A 15 -7.04 -0.34 -2.28
CA SER A 15 -6.55 -1.69 -2.58
C SER A 15 -5.06 -1.91 -2.33
N PHE A 16 -4.24 -0.88 -2.49
CA PHE A 16 -2.82 -0.95 -2.20
C PHE A 16 -2.54 -1.20 -0.72
N THR A 17 -3.26 -0.52 0.16
CA THR A 17 -3.14 -0.67 1.62
C THR A 17 -3.93 -1.88 2.14
N GLU A 18 -5.05 -2.24 1.50
CA GLU A 18 -5.75 -3.50 1.77
C GLU A 18 -4.85 -4.70 1.52
N GLY A 19 -4.00 -4.65 0.47
CA GLY A 19 -2.97 -5.65 0.20
C GLY A 19 -3.35 -6.66 -0.87
N LEU A 20 -4.14 -6.27 -1.89
CA LEU A 20 -4.56 -7.16 -2.97
C LEU A 20 -3.36 -7.82 -3.66
N ASP A 21 -3.54 -9.08 -4.09
CA ASP A 21 -2.57 -9.97 -4.72
C ASP A 21 -1.42 -10.47 -3.82
N ASP A 22 -1.50 -10.21 -2.49
CA ASP A 22 -0.70 -10.87 -1.48
C ASP A 22 -1.61 -11.55 -0.45
N TYR A 23 -1.44 -12.85 -0.24
CA TYR A 23 -2.36 -13.65 0.56
C TYR A 23 -1.63 -14.45 1.64
N HIS A 24 -2.29 -14.62 2.78
CA HIS A 24 -1.91 -15.62 3.77
C HIS A 24 -2.19 -17.05 3.26
N PRO A 25 -1.62 -18.08 3.90
CA PRO A 25 -1.89 -19.48 3.52
C PRO A 25 -3.37 -19.88 3.58
N ASP A 26 -4.17 -19.21 4.39
CA ASP A 26 -5.62 -19.41 4.51
C ASP A 26 -6.44 -18.69 3.42
N GLY A 27 -5.76 -17.96 2.52
CA GLY A 27 -6.37 -17.21 1.43
C GLY A 27 -6.87 -15.81 1.81
N SER A 28 -6.71 -15.39 3.06
CA SER A 28 -7.00 -14.01 3.46
C SER A 28 -5.96 -13.03 2.91
N VAL A 29 -6.40 -11.79 2.61
CA VAL A 29 -5.53 -10.74 2.07
C VAL A 29 -4.53 -10.27 3.13
N ARG A 30 -3.24 -10.24 2.78
CA ARG A 30 -2.14 -9.80 3.65
C ARG A 30 -1.69 -8.38 3.29
N GLY A 31 -0.78 -8.24 2.33
CA GLY A 31 -0.24 -6.97 1.86
C GLY A 31 0.86 -6.36 2.75
N TRP A 32 1.39 -5.22 2.29
CA TRP A 32 2.52 -4.55 2.94
C TRP A 32 2.23 -4.07 4.37
N ALA A 33 0.99 -3.64 4.65
CA ALA A 33 0.64 -3.09 5.96
C ALA A 33 0.60 -4.17 7.05
N ASP A 34 0.09 -5.38 6.72
CA ASP A 34 0.13 -6.53 7.63
C ASP A 34 1.59 -6.95 7.89
N ARG A 35 2.42 -6.99 6.83
CA ARG A 35 3.86 -7.30 6.96
C ARG A 35 4.58 -6.31 7.87
N VAL A 36 4.26 -5.01 7.78
CA VAL A 36 4.82 -3.99 8.68
C VAL A 36 4.34 -4.22 10.11
N ALA A 37 3.06 -4.50 10.33
CA ALA A 37 2.52 -4.80 11.66
C ALA A 37 3.20 -6.05 12.26
N GLU A 38 3.43 -7.10 11.45
CA GLU A 38 4.18 -8.29 11.86
C GLU A 38 5.62 -7.97 12.26
N LEU A 39 6.33 -7.11 11.50
CA LEU A 39 7.68 -6.66 11.81
C LEU A 39 7.74 -5.85 13.11
N ILE A 40 6.77 -4.94 13.32
CA ILE A 40 6.63 -4.18 14.58
C ILE A 40 6.42 -5.15 15.74
N ALA A 41 5.46 -6.08 15.61
CA ALA A 41 5.15 -7.06 16.64
C ALA A 41 6.34 -7.97 16.95
N ALA A 42 7.04 -8.46 15.93
CA ALA A 42 8.24 -9.29 16.09
C ALA A 42 9.36 -8.56 16.87
N ARG A 43 9.53 -7.24 16.62
CA ARG A 43 10.57 -6.44 17.29
C ARG A 43 10.27 -6.14 18.75
N GLN A 44 9.01 -5.90 19.10
CA GLN A 44 8.62 -5.37 20.41
C GLN A 44 7.67 -6.27 21.23
N GLY A 45 7.31 -7.44 20.69
CA GLY A 45 6.47 -8.46 21.34
C GLY A 45 5.01 -8.43 20.89
N HIS A 46 4.44 -7.27 20.61
CA HIS A 46 3.07 -7.11 20.09
C HIS A 46 2.87 -5.71 19.49
N VAL A 47 1.80 -5.55 18.72
CA VAL A 47 1.23 -4.26 18.30
C VAL A 47 -0.29 -4.41 18.16
N ASN A 48 -1.05 -3.39 18.53
CA ASN A 48 -2.46 -3.32 18.19
C ASN A 48 -2.59 -2.79 16.76
N TYR A 49 -3.16 -3.57 15.85
CA TYR A 49 -3.20 -3.25 14.43
C TYR A 49 -4.61 -3.27 13.87
N ALA A 50 -4.93 -2.26 13.06
CA ALA A 50 -6.13 -2.20 12.23
C ALA A 50 -5.76 -1.85 10.79
N ASN A 51 -6.53 -2.39 9.82
CA ASN A 51 -6.42 -2.02 8.42
C ASN A 51 -7.83 -1.69 7.91
N LEU A 52 -8.09 -0.39 7.80
CA LEU A 52 -9.39 0.15 7.40
C LEU A 52 -9.52 0.31 5.88
N ALA A 53 -8.45 0.02 5.15
CA ALA A 53 -8.42 0.19 3.71
C ALA A 53 -9.39 -0.75 3.00
N VAL A 54 -10.05 -0.22 1.97
CA VAL A 54 -10.98 -0.96 1.11
C VAL A 54 -10.69 -0.65 -0.35
N ARG A 55 -10.57 -1.69 -1.16
CA ARG A 55 -10.29 -1.61 -2.59
C ARG A 55 -11.21 -0.65 -3.35
N GLY A 56 -10.64 0.09 -4.30
CA GLY A 56 -11.40 0.96 -5.20
C GLY A 56 -11.91 2.26 -4.58
N LYS A 57 -11.68 2.53 -3.29
CA LYS A 57 -12.07 3.78 -2.64
C LYS A 57 -11.31 4.96 -3.25
N VAL A 58 -12.02 6.08 -3.42
CA VAL A 58 -11.47 7.39 -3.75
C VAL A 58 -11.22 8.17 -2.47
N ILE A 59 -10.44 9.27 -2.57
CA ILE A 59 -10.05 10.04 -1.38
C ILE A 59 -11.24 10.47 -0.53
N ARG A 60 -12.32 10.95 -1.14
CA ARG A 60 -13.54 11.34 -0.43
C ARG A 60 -14.11 10.19 0.42
N GLN A 61 -14.15 8.96 -0.14
CA GLN A 61 -14.65 7.79 0.58
C GLN A 61 -13.71 7.32 1.69
N VAL A 62 -12.39 7.48 1.51
CA VAL A 62 -11.42 7.24 2.59
C VAL A 62 -11.67 8.21 3.74
N VAL A 63 -11.90 9.49 3.44
CA VAL A 63 -12.23 10.51 4.45
C VAL A 63 -13.54 10.19 5.18
N GLU A 64 -14.60 9.87 4.44
CA GLU A 64 -15.93 9.62 5.02
C GLU A 64 -15.97 8.35 5.88
N ASP A 65 -15.32 7.26 5.44
CA ASP A 65 -15.48 5.94 6.04
C ASP A 65 -14.37 5.58 7.05
N GLN A 66 -13.13 6.04 6.83
CA GLN A 66 -11.95 5.56 7.57
C GLN A 66 -11.42 6.57 8.59
N LEU A 67 -11.48 7.88 8.28
CA LEU A 67 -10.99 8.90 9.21
C LEU A 67 -11.72 8.90 10.55
N PRO A 68 -13.06 8.84 10.62
CA PRO A 68 -13.76 8.86 11.91
C PRO A 68 -13.29 7.76 12.87
N LEU A 69 -13.09 6.54 12.35
CA LEU A 69 -12.60 5.40 13.13
C LEU A 69 -11.15 5.63 13.60
N THR A 70 -10.30 6.18 12.72
CA THR A 70 -8.91 6.50 13.04
C THR A 70 -8.81 7.58 14.13
N LEU A 71 -9.62 8.64 14.02
CA LEU A 71 -9.68 9.72 15.00
C LEU A 71 -10.15 9.25 16.37
N GLN A 72 -11.13 8.35 16.40
CA GLN A 72 -11.64 7.76 17.63
C GLN A 72 -10.58 6.88 18.32
N ALA A 73 -9.85 6.09 17.53
CA ALA A 73 -8.86 5.13 18.04
C ALA A 73 -7.56 5.80 18.53
N ARG A 74 -7.20 6.99 17.99
CA ARG A 74 -5.99 7.76 18.33
C ARG A 74 -4.72 6.91 18.39
N PRO A 75 -4.32 6.25 17.27
CA PRO A 75 -3.16 5.36 17.27
C PRO A 75 -1.85 6.13 17.35
N ASP A 76 -0.75 5.43 17.67
CA ASP A 76 0.61 6.00 17.65
C ASP A 76 1.14 6.19 16.24
N LEU A 77 0.76 5.29 15.32
CA LEU A 77 1.19 5.29 13.92
C LEU A 77 -0.01 5.22 12.99
N ILE A 78 -0.03 6.09 11.98
CA ILE A 78 -1.00 6.08 10.87
C ILE A 78 -0.23 6.00 9.56
N SER A 79 -0.69 5.15 8.64
CA SER A 79 -0.29 5.23 7.24
C SER A 79 -1.46 5.70 6.37
N LEU A 80 -1.24 6.73 5.55
CA LEU A 80 -2.23 7.27 4.62
C LEU A 80 -1.76 7.11 3.18
N SER A 81 -2.49 6.30 2.41
CA SER A 81 -2.29 6.12 0.97
C SER A 81 -3.63 6.19 0.24
N ALA A 82 -3.95 7.32 -0.37
CA ALA A 82 -5.22 7.56 -1.04
C ALA A 82 -5.06 8.45 -2.28
N GLY A 83 -6.10 8.57 -3.10
CA GLY A 83 -6.14 9.47 -4.26
C GLY A 83 -5.70 8.83 -5.57
N ALA A 84 -5.02 7.68 -5.57
CA ALA A 84 -4.63 6.99 -6.81
C ALA A 84 -5.83 6.64 -7.69
N ASN A 85 -6.91 6.15 -7.08
CA ASN A 85 -8.16 5.86 -7.78
C ASN A 85 -8.82 7.10 -8.39
N ASP A 86 -8.65 8.26 -7.77
CA ASP A 86 -9.12 9.56 -8.29
C ASP A 86 -8.32 9.95 -9.53
N ILE A 87 -6.99 9.93 -9.44
CA ILE A 87 -6.07 10.31 -10.52
C ILE A 87 -6.28 9.44 -11.78
N LEU A 88 -6.62 8.15 -11.59
CA LEU A 88 -6.92 7.24 -12.70
C LEU A 88 -8.27 7.50 -13.39
N ARG A 89 -9.11 8.39 -12.87
CA ARG A 89 -10.40 8.73 -13.51
C ARG A 89 -10.20 9.70 -14.68
N PRO A 90 -10.94 9.52 -15.79
CA PRO A 90 -10.99 10.53 -16.83
C PRO A 90 -11.41 11.89 -16.27
N GLY A 91 -10.74 12.97 -16.71
CA GLY A 91 -11.06 14.32 -16.24
C GLY A 91 -10.59 14.64 -14.81
N SER A 92 -9.87 13.75 -14.13
CA SER A 92 -9.33 14.03 -12.79
C SER A 92 -8.39 15.24 -12.80
N ASP A 93 -8.49 16.04 -11.76
CA ASP A 93 -7.61 17.17 -11.48
C ASP A 93 -6.72 16.83 -10.27
N PRO A 94 -5.40 16.69 -10.47
CA PRO A 94 -4.47 16.39 -9.39
C PRO A 94 -4.46 17.42 -8.26
N ASP A 95 -4.68 18.70 -8.59
CA ASP A 95 -4.69 19.80 -7.60
C ASP A 95 -5.89 19.66 -6.67
N ALA A 96 -7.09 19.38 -7.24
CA ALA A 96 -8.30 19.18 -6.46
C ALA A 96 -8.24 17.92 -5.57
N VAL A 97 -7.61 16.83 -6.06
CA VAL A 97 -7.40 15.61 -5.26
C VAL A 97 -6.40 15.87 -4.14
N ALA A 98 -5.33 16.63 -4.41
CA ALA A 98 -4.33 16.99 -3.41
C ALA A 98 -4.90 17.87 -2.30
N ALA A 99 -5.80 18.81 -2.62
CA ALA A 99 -6.47 19.63 -1.62
C ALA A 99 -7.29 18.76 -0.63
N GLN A 100 -8.06 17.78 -1.13
CA GLN A 100 -8.79 16.84 -0.27
C GLN A 100 -7.85 15.98 0.58
N PHE A 101 -6.69 15.60 0.03
CA PHE A 101 -5.67 14.86 0.79
C PHE A 101 -5.09 15.71 1.90
N GLU A 102 -4.82 16.99 1.65
CA GLU A 102 -4.31 17.93 2.66
C GLU A 102 -5.31 18.10 3.81
N ASP A 103 -6.59 18.30 3.51
CA ASP A 103 -7.65 18.41 4.52
C ASP A 103 -7.73 17.16 5.41
N ALA A 104 -7.63 15.98 4.80
CA ALA A 104 -7.58 14.71 5.52
C ALA A 104 -6.34 14.62 6.43
N LEU A 105 -5.18 15.00 5.92
CA LEU A 105 -3.92 14.95 6.66
C LEU A 105 -3.91 15.94 7.83
N VAL A 106 -4.39 17.17 7.63
CA VAL A 106 -4.55 18.17 8.69
C VAL A 106 -5.43 17.63 9.81
N THR A 107 -6.54 16.99 9.45
CA THR A 107 -7.45 16.36 10.41
C THR A 107 -6.75 15.27 11.22
N LEU A 108 -6.01 14.38 10.56
CA LEU A 108 -5.26 13.30 11.20
C LEU A 108 -4.13 13.79 12.09
N ARG A 109 -3.49 14.93 11.77
CA ARG A 109 -2.47 15.55 12.63
C ARG A 109 -3.00 15.89 14.01
N GLY A 110 -4.29 16.16 14.14
CA GLY A 110 -4.95 16.38 15.43
C GLY A 110 -4.92 15.19 16.41
N THR A 111 -4.59 13.98 15.93
CA THR A 111 -4.41 12.80 16.79
C THR A 111 -3.11 12.82 17.60
N GLY A 112 -2.09 13.53 17.11
CA GLY A 112 -0.72 13.47 17.63
C GLY A 112 0.08 12.26 17.13
N ALA A 113 -0.49 11.41 16.28
CA ALA A 113 0.17 10.24 15.73
C ALA A 113 1.36 10.59 14.83
N ARG A 114 2.32 9.68 14.74
CA ARG A 114 3.29 9.64 13.65
C ARG A 114 2.58 9.25 12.37
N ILE A 115 2.72 10.02 11.28
CA ILE A 115 1.98 9.78 10.05
C ILE A 115 2.94 9.53 8.89
N LEU A 116 2.74 8.40 8.21
CA LEU A 116 3.43 8.04 6.98
C LEU A 116 2.53 8.36 5.78
N VAL A 117 2.98 9.28 4.93
CA VAL A 117 2.33 9.67 3.67
C VAL A 117 2.98 8.94 2.51
N PHE A 118 2.19 8.23 1.72
CA PHE A 118 2.70 7.49 0.57
C PHE A 118 2.64 8.33 -0.70
N VAL A 119 3.79 8.46 -1.34
CA VAL A 119 3.92 9.01 -2.70
C VAL A 119 3.79 7.86 -3.69
N GLY A 120 2.91 8.00 -4.69
CA GLY A 120 2.58 6.95 -5.63
C GLY A 120 3.77 6.50 -6.49
N MET A 121 3.78 5.22 -6.84
CA MET A 121 4.82 4.58 -7.64
C MET A 121 4.85 5.10 -9.09
N ASP A 122 6.04 5.06 -9.73
CA ASP A 122 6.18 5.38 -11.15
C ASP A 122 5.53 4.28 -12.02
N PRO A 123 4.41 4.55 -12.73
CA PRO A 123 3.75 3.56 -13.58
C PRO A 123 4.60 3.16 -14.78
N GLY A 124 5.68 3.88 -15.05
CA GLY A 124 6.72 3.59 -16.02
C GLY A 124 6.22 3.09 -17.37
N ARG A 125 6.32 1.78 -17.57
CA ARG A 125 6.03 1.11 -18.84
C ARG A 125 4.64 0.47 -18.93
N THR A 126 3.83 0.50 -17.89
CA THR A 126 2.48 -0.10 -17.93
C THR A 126 1.61 0.64 -18.93
N PRO A 127 1.17 0.01 -20.04
CA PRO A 127 0.66 0.71 -21.22
C PRO A 127 -0.48 1.67 -20.97
N VAL A 128 -1.40 1.33 -20.06
CA VAL A 128 -2.59 2.13 -19.75
C VAL A 128 -2.28 3.22 -18.74
N VAL A 129 -1.61 2.86 -17.64
CA VAL A 129 -1.35 3.79 -16.53
C VAL A 129 -0.29 4.84 -16.91
N ARG A 130 0.60 4.55 -17.87
CA ARG A 130 1.57 5.54 -18.40
C ARG A 130 0.90 6.79 -18.97
N LEU A 131 -0.34 6.69 -19.44
CA LEU A 131 -1.07 7.85 -20.00
C LEU A 131 -1.38 8.90 -18.93
N VAL A 132 -1.51 8.49 -17.69
CA VAL A 132 -1.75 9.38 -16.54
C VAL A 132 -0.48 9.61 -15.70
N ARG A 133 0.69 9.15 -16.17
CA ARG A 133 1.97 9.31 -15.46
C ARG A 133 2.26 10.77 -15.10
N GLY A 134 1.95 11.72 -15.98
CA GLY A 134 2.12 13.14 -15.71
C GLY A 134 1.23 13.62 -14.56
N LYS A 135 -0.03 13.18 -14.52
CA LYS A 135 -0.95 13.50 -13.40
C LYS A 135 -0.47 12.87 -12.08
N ILE A 136 0.01 11.63 -12.13
CA ILE A 136 0.59 10.98 -10.93
C ILE A 136 1.80 11.76 -10.44
N ALA A 137 2.69 12.21 -11.34
CA ALA A 137 3.86 13.00 -10.97
C ALA A 137 3.46 14.33 -10.31
N ILE A 138 2.49 15.06 -10.88
CA ILE A 138 1.97 16.30 -10.29
C ILE A 138 1.39 16.02 -8.90
N TYR A 139 0.53 15.01 -8.78
CA TYR A 139 -0.06 14.63 -7.49
C TYR A 139 1.00 14.27 -6.46
N ASN A 140 2.03 13.52 -6.85
CA ASN A 140 3.15 13.16 -5.99
C ASN A 140 3.94 14.38 -5.48
N GLU A 141 4.14 15.41 -6.32
CA GLU A 141 4.78 16.67 -5.88
C GLU A 141 3.91 17.41 -4.86
N HIS A 142 2.59 17.42 -5.04
CA HIS A 142 1.69 17.94 -4.01
C HIS A 142 1.82 17.18 -2.70
N LEU A 143 1.81 15.82 -2.74
CA LEU A 143 1.94 15.01 -1.54
C LEU A 143 3.25 15.28 -0.77
N ARG A 144 4.37 15.43 -1.49
CA ARG A 144 5.66 15.80 -0.86
C ARG A 144 5.59 17.18 -0.21
N ALA A 145 5.03 18.17 -0.92
CA ALA A 145 4.90 19.53 -0.39
C ALA A 145 3.94 19.58 0.82
N ILE A 146 2.83 18.86 0.77
CA ILE A 146 1.85 18.74 1.85
C ILE A 146 2.50 18.05 3.07
N ALA A 147 3.16 16.92 2.87
CA ALA A 147 3.85 16.20 3.94
C ALA A 147 4.90 17.07 4.63
N ALA A 148 5.67 17.84 3.85
CA ALA A 148 6.67 18.78 4.40
C ALA A 148 6.00 19.87 5.26
N ARG A 149 4.92 20.51 4.76
CA ARG A 149 4.18 21.54 5.52
C ARG A 149 3.57 20.97 6.81
N GLN A 150 3.06 19.75 6.75
CA GLN A 150 2.41 19.08 7.86
C GLN A 150 3.39 18.30 8.76
N GLN A 151 4.70 18.36 8.49
CA GLN A 151 5.74 17.64 9.23
C GLN A 151 5.46 16.12 9.32
N CYS A 152 5.00 15.54 8.22
CA CYS A 152 4.77 14.09 8.08
C CYS A 152 5.91 13.44 7.29
N GLU A 153 6.11 12.15 7.51
CA GLU A 153 7.13 11.38 6.80
C GLU A 153 6.60 10.89 5.45
N VAL A 154 7.46 10.95 4.44
CA VAL A 154 7.13 10.50 3.08
C VAL A 154 7.73 9.12 2.84
N VAL A 155 6.87 8.13 2.56
CA VAL A 155 7.26 6.83 2.00
C VAL A 155 7.23 6.97 0.48
N ASP A 156 8.40 7.13 -0.13
CA ASP A 156 8.52 7.45 -1.56
C ASP A 156 8.57 6.20 -2.44
N LEU A 157 7.40 5.75 -2.91
CA LEU A 157 7.31 4.61 -3.83
C LEU A 157 7.79 4.95 -5.25
N TRP A 158 7.85 6.22 -5.64
CA TRP A 158 8.40 6.64 -6.93
C TRP A 158 9.90 6.38 -7.00
N ALA A 159 10.58 6.58 -5.88
CA ALA A 159 12.02 6.32 -5.74
C ALA A 159 12.34 4.81 -5.56
N LEU A 160 11.36 3.99 -5.19
CA LEU A 160 11.55 2.55 -4.99
C LEU A 160 11.71 1.83 -6.34
N THR A 161 12.96 1.71 -6.80
CA THR A 161 13.27 1.24 -8.16
C THR A 161 12.90 -0.21 -8.42
N SER A 162 12.86 -1.04 -7.38
CA SER A 162 12.42 -2.45 -7.46
C SER A 162 10.97 -2.59 -7.95
N LEU A 163 10.10 -1.59 -7.72
CA LEU A 163 8.73 -1.62 -8.23
C LEU A 163 8.61 -1.38 -9.74
N ARG A 164 9.72 -1.02 -10.41
CA ARG A 164 9.77 -0.94 -11.89
C ARG A 164 9.89 -2.31 -12.55
N ASP A 165 10.22 -3.33 -11.78
CA ASP A 165 10.33 -4.69 -12.27
C ASP A 165 8.94 -5.35 -12.39
N PRO A 166 8.64 -6.06 -13.51
CA PRO A 166 7.37 -6.76 -13.67
C PRO A 166 7.05 -7.80 -12.59
N ARG A 167 8.05 -8.32 -11.87
CA ARG A 167 7.87 -9.29 -10.77
C ARG A 167 7.23 -8.68 -9.52
N ALA A 168 7.35 -7.36 -9.36
CA ALA A 168 6.69 -6.64 -8.27
C ALA A 168 5.17 -6.59 -8.41
N TRP A 169 4.62 -7.00 -9.57
CA TRP A 169 3.22 -6.83 -9.92
C TRP A 169 2.51 -8.16 -10.09
N GLY A 170 1.28 -8.22 -9.62
CA GLY A 170 0.39 -9.35 -9.82
C GLY A 170 -0.03 -9.58 -11.27
N ALA A 171 -0.89 -10.56 -11.47
CA ALA A 171 -1.36 -10.93 -12.81
C ALA A 171 -2.13 -9.81 -13.51
N ASP A 172 -2.83 -8.98 -12.76
CA ASP A 172 -3.60 -7.83 -13.25
C ASP A 172 -2.71 -6.62 -13.62
N ARG A 173 -1.43 -6.62 -13.25
CA ARG A 173 -0.43 -5.56 -13.51
C ARG A 173 -0.79 -4.20 -12.89
N VAL A 174 -1.69 -4.19 -11.93
CA VAL A 174 -2.16 -3.00 -11.21
C VAL A 174 -1.88 -3.11 -9.73
N HIS A 175 -2.10 -4.28 -9.15
CA HIS A 175 -1.80 -4.56 -7.76
C HIS A 175 -0.43 -5.21 -7.62
N LEU A 176 0.21 -4.99 -6.48
CA LEU A 176 1.53 -5.56 -6.20
C LEU A 176 1.42 -7.07 -5.95
N SER A 177 2.41 -7.82 -6.41
CA SER A 177 2.60 -9.22 -5.99
C SER A 177 3.04 -9.29 -4.52
N ALA A 178 3.06 -10.49 -3.94
CA ALA A 178 3.60 -10.71 -2.61
C ALA A 178 5.03 -10.16 -2.44
N ASP A 179 5.89 -10.32 -3.47
CA ASP A 179 7.24 -9.76 -3.49
C ASP A 179 7.23 -8.22 -3.56
N GLY A 180 6.30 -7.64 -4.33
CA GLY A 180 6.13 -6.19 -4.38
C GLY A 180 5.70 -5.61 -3.03
N HIS A 181 4.75 -6.25 -2.37
CA HIS A 181 4.31 -5.88 -1.03
C HIS A 181 5.42 -6.04 0.02
N ASP A 182 6.24 -7.09 -0.06
CA ASP A 182 7.40 -7.27 0.82
C ASP A 182 8.39 -6.11 0.68
N ARG A 183 8.68 -5.66 -0.55
CA ARG A 183 9.58 -4.52 -0.79
C ARG A 183 9.05 -3.21 -0.23
N VAL A 184 7.75 -2.98 -0.35
CA VAL A 184 7.10 -1.82 0.30
C VAL A 184 7.19 -1.94 1.81
N ALA A 185 6.96 -3.11 2.38
CA ALA A 185 7.08 -3.33 3.83
C ALA A 185 8.49 -3.06 4.34
N ARG A 186 9.53 -3.50 3.61
CA ARG A 186 10.94 -3.21 3.94
C ARG A 186 11.24 -1.71 3.88
N LEU A 187 10.70 -0.99 2.88
CA LEU A 187 10.85 0.46 2.81
C LEU A 187 10.19 1.14 4.00
N VAL A 188 8.97 0.76 4.36
CA VAL A 188 8.28 1.30 5.54
C VAL A 188 9.04 0.96 6.83
N ALA A 189 9.53 -0.28 6.96
CA ALA A 189 10.33 -0.71 8.10
C ALA A 189 11.58 0.16 8.29
N SER A 190 12.24 0.58 7.19
CA SER A 190 13.39 1.48 7.26
C SER A 190 13.05 2.86 7.84
N HIS A 191 11.85 3.39 7.58
CA HIS A 191 11.34 4.60 8.23
C HIS A 191 11.10 4.40 9.74
N LEU A 192 10.79 3.18 10.15
CA LEU A 192 10.52 2.82 11.55
C LEU A 192 11.77 2.35 12.31
N ASP A 193 12.96 2.45 11.71
CA ASP A 193 14.21 1.90 12.24
C ASP A 193 14.13 0.39 12.57
N ILE A 194 13.34 -0.37 11.80
CA ILE A 194 13.21 -1.83 11.93
C ILE A 194 14.05 -2.49 10.85
N PRO A 195 15.05 -3.33 11.21
CA PRO A 195 15.81 -4.08 10.23
C PRO A 195 14.94 -5.05 9.45
N ALA A 196 14.85 -4.90 8.13
CA ALA A 196 14.03 -5.74 7.26
C ALA A 196 14.69 -6.04 5.89
N GLY A 197 15.98 -5.70 5.73
CA GLY A 197 16.71 -5.84 4.47
C GLY A 197 16.50 -4.67 3.50
N ASP A 198 17.26 -4.68 2.39
CA ASP A 198 17.18 -3.65 1.36
C ASP A 198 15.91 -3.81 0.53
N PRO A 199 15.03 -2.79 0.43
CA PRO A 199 13.84 -2.84 -0.42
C PRO A 199 14.17 -2.93 -1.92
N ASN A 200 15.39 -2.57 -2.33
CA ASN A 200 15.88 -2.68 -3.71
C ASN A 200 16.79 -3.90 -3.94
N GLU A 201 16.88 -4.83 -2.98
CA GLU A 201 17.65 -6.05 -3.14
C GLU A 201 17.33 -6.80 -4.43
N GLY A 202 18.34 -7.48 -5.00
CA GLY A 202 18.19 -8.27 -6.24
C GLY A 202 17.04 -9.31 -6.13
N TRP A 203 16.47 -9.66 -7.27
CA TRP A 203 15.42 -10.68 -7.35
C TRP A 203 16.02 -12.08 -7.30
N LEU A 204 15.42 -12.95 -6.50
CA LEU A 204 15.87 -14.35 -6.36
C LEU A 204 15.65 -15.17 -7.64
N HIS A 205 14.62 -14.82 -8.42
CA HIS A 205 14.26 -15.54 -9.65
C HIS A 205 14.34 -14.63 -10.88
N PRO A 206 14.70 -15.17 -12.05
CA PRO A 206 14.72 -14.40 -13.30
C PRO A 206 13.31 -13.93 -13.67
N ALA A 207 13.22 -12.77 -14.34
CA ALA A 207 11.96 -12.31 -14.87
C ALA A 207 11.48 -13.22 -16.01
N VAL A 208 10.21 -13.61 -15.99
CA VAL A 208 9.58 -14.35 -17.09
C VAL A 208 9.23 -13.34 -18.19
N PRO A 209 9.79 -13.47 -19.41
CA PRO A 209 9.45 -12.60 -20.52
C PRO A 209 7.96 -12.71 -20.87
N LYS A 210 7.28 -11.57 -20.91
CA LYS A 210 5.86 -11.52 -21.32
C LYS A 210 5.75 -11.49 -22.84
N THR A 211 4.84 -12.29 -23.39
CA THR A 211 4.60 -12.38 -24.82
C THR A 211 3.43 -11.47 -25.24
N ARG A 212 3.28 -11.21 -26.56
CA ARG A 212 2.08 -10.52 -27.09
C ARG A 212 0.78 -11.25 -26.75
N ARG A 213 0.81 -12.58 -26.60
CA ARG A 213 -0.37 -13.38 -26.20
C ARG A 213 -0.74 -13.08 -24.74
N ASP A 214 0.25 -12.89 -23.87
CA ASP A 214 0.01 -12.52 -22.46
C ASP A 214 -0.59 -11.12 -22.36
N ASP A 215 -0.17 -10.19 -23.22
CA ASP A 215 -0.73 -8.85 -23.29
C ASP A 215 -2.19 -8.86 -23.77
N LEU A 216 -2.50 -9.69 -24.76
CA LEU A 216 -3.86 -9.84 -25.27
C LEU A 216 -4.78 -10.48 -24.24
N ARG A 217 -4.31 -11.54 -23.54
CA ARG A 217 -5.00 -12.18 -22.45
C ARG A 217 -5.29 -11.18 -21.33
N TRP A 218 -4.27 -10.45 -20.87
CA TRP A 218 -4.40 -9.43 -19.85
C TRP A 218 -5.44 -8.35 -20.23
N THR A 219 -5.41 -7.88 -21.49
CA THR A 219 -6.38 -6.91 -21.98
C THR A 219 -7.81 -7.40 -21.83
N ARG A 220 -8.07 -8.67 -22.20
CA ARG A 220 -9.41 -9.26 -22.14
C ARG A 220 -9.88 -9.59 -20.72
N GLU A 221 -8.99 -10.12 -19.88
CA GLU A 221 -9.34 -10.65 -18.56
C GLU A 221 -9.35 -9.55 -17.49
N PHE A 222 -8.51 -8.53 -17.60
CA PHE A 222 -8.36 -7.51 -16.58
C PHE A 222 -8.74 -6.11 -17.07
N PHE A 223 -8.18 -5.64 -18.18
CA PHE A 223 -8.35 -4.25 -18.61
C PHE A 223 -9.79 -3.94 -19.09
N LEU A 224 -10.37 -4.73 -19.97
CA LEU A 224 -11.72 -4.47 -20.47
C LEU A 224 -12.81 -4.57 -19.37
N PRO A 225 -12.78 -5.56 -18.46
CA PRO A 225 -13.71 -5.58 -17.32
C PRO A 225 -13.53 -4.39 -16.37
N TRP A 226 -12.27 -3.97 -16.12
CA TRP A 226 -11.98 -2.80 -15.31
C TRP A 226 -12.55 -1.53 -15.95
N LEU A 227 -12.30 -1.31 -17.24
CA LEU A 227 -12.83 -0.19 -18.01
C LEU A 227 -14.36 -0.16 -17.99
N GLY A 228 -14.99 -1.33 -18.19
CA GLY A 228 -16.45 -1.47 -18.16
C GLY A 228 -17.07 -1.12 -16.79
N ARG A 229 -16.42 -1.48 -15.69
CA ARG A 229 -16.84 -1.07 -14.34
C ARG A 229 -16.69 0.45 -14.16
N ARG A 230 -15.56 1.02 -14.58
CA ARG A 230 -15.26 2.46 -14.51
C ARG A 230 -16.31 3.30 -15.24
N LEU A 231 -16.68 2.89 -16.47
CA LEU A 231 -17.69 3.59 -17.26
C LEU A 231 -19.10 3.53 -16.66
N ARG A 232 -19.39 2.50 -15.84
CA ARG A 232 -20.66 2.35 -15.12
C ARG A 232 -20.67 2.99 -13.74
N GLY A 233 -19.60 3.69 -13.35
CA GLY A 233 -19.48 4.34 -12.04
C GLY A 233 -19.39 3.37 -10.86
N ARG A 234 -19.18 2.06 -11.10
CA ARG A 234 -19.06 1.04 -10.05
C ARG A 234 -17.63 0.95 -9.53
N SER A 235 -17.50 0.87 -8.21
CA SER A 235 -16.23 0.56 -7.54
C SER A 235 -16.05 -0.95 -7.37
N THR A 236 -14.79 -1.40 -7.36
CA THR A 236 -14.47 -2.78 -6.96
C THR A 236 -14.67 -3.02 -5.47
N GLY A 237 -14.80 -1.95 -4.68
CA GLY A 237 -14.99 -1.99 -3.24
C GLY A 237 -16.43 -1.89 -2.77
N ASP A 238 -17.41 -1.83 -3.70
CA ASP A 238 -18.81 -1.73 -3.32
C ASP A 238 -19.24 -3.00 -2.54
N GLY A 239 -19.70 -2.80 -1.29
CA GLY A 239 -20.11 -3.90 -0.41
C GLY A 239 -18.97 -4.60 0.36
N TYR A 240 -17.71 -4.23 0.14
CA TYR A 240 -16.59 -4.75 0.92
C TYR A 240 -16.43 -4.00 2.23
N GLN A 241 -16.07 -4.74 3.27
CA GLN A 241 -15.71 -4.21 4.59
C GLN A 241 -14.18 -4.23 4.77
N PRO A 242 -13.63 -3.39 5.64
CA PRO A 242 -12.22 -3.48 6.02
C PRO A 242 -11.87 -4.86 6.56
N LYS A 243 -10.71 -5.38 6.20
CA LYS A 243 -10.26 -6.71 6.67
C LYS A 243 -9.96 -6.74 8.18
N ARG A 244 -9.60 -5.61 8.77
CA ARG A 244 -9.37 -5.42 10.21
C ARG A 244 -9.96 -4.08 10.65
N PRO A 245 -11.28 -4.03 10.91
CA PRO A 245 -11.98 -2.77 11.19
C PRO A 245 -11.65 -2.15 12.54
N GLU A 246 -11.04 -2.91 13.45
CA GLU A 246 -10.72 -2.51 14.81
C GLU A 246 -9.27 -2.83 15.15
N LEU A 247 -8.71 -2.09 16.12
CA LEU A 247 -7.41 -2.39 16.69
C LEU A 247 -7.46 -3.74 17.42
N GLN A 248 -6.71 -4.71 16.91
CA GLN A 248 -6.58 -6.05 17.46
C GLN A 248 -5.12 -6.34 17.75
N ALA A 249 -4.85 -6.95 18.90
CA ALA A 249 -3.50 -7.34 19.27
C ALA A 249 -2.94 -8.36 18.26
N LEU A 250 -1.81 -8.00 17.65
CA LEU A 250 -1.01 -8.89 16.85
C LEU A 250 0.21 -9.28 17.68
N PRO A 251 0.31 -10.55 18.15
CA PRO A 251 1.46 -11.00 18.94
C PRO A 251 2.70 -11.09 18.06
N GLY A 252 3.85 -10.81 18.64
CA GLY A 252 5.13 -11.15 18.02
C GLY A 252 5.21 -12.66 17.86
N GLY A 253 4.93 -13.16 16.66
CA GLY A 253 5.06 -14.59 16.38
C GLY A 253 6.49 -15.02 16.63
N SER A 254 6.67 -16.20 17.22
CA SER A 254 7.93 -16.91 17.14
C SER A 254 8.31 -16.94 15.66
N THR A 255 9.47 -16.39 15.31
CA THR A 255 10.03 -16.45 13.96
C THR A 255 9.73 -17.82 13.37
N ALA A 256 9.05 -17.84 12.21
CA ALA A 256 8.82 -19.07 11.48
C ALA A 256 10.13 -19.86 11.47
N ALA A 257 10.08 -21.09 11.95
CA ALA A 257 11.21 -21.99 11.98
C ALA A 257 11.89 -21.97 10.60
N ASP A 258 13.21 -21.88 10.59
CA ASP A 258 14.03 -22.07 9.39
C ASP A 258 13.48 -23.27 8.60
N PRO A 259 13.36 -23.16 7.27
CA PRO A 259 12.95 -24.31 6.48
C PRO A 259 13.92 -25.46 6.76
N PRO A 260 13.43 -26.72 6.92
CA PRO A 260 14.28 -27.84 7.22
C PRO A 260 15.38 -27.95 6.16
N VAL A 261 16.61 -27.97 6.61
CA VAL A 261 17.76 -28.26 5.75
C VAL A 261 17.54 -29.67 5.19
N LEU A 262 17.21 -29.76 3.91
CA LEU A 262 17.16 -31.03 3.18
C LEU A 262 18.56 -31.57 3.10
N THR A 263 18.91 -32.46 4.04
CA THR A 263 20.08 -33.32 3.94
C THR A 263 19.80 -34.35 2.85
N HIS A 264 20.49 -34.23 1.73
CA HIS A 264 20.53 -35.29 0.73
C HIS A 264 21.27 -36.50 1.33
N PRO A 265 20.67 -37.70 1.34
CA PRO A 265 21.40 -38.91 1.66
C PRO A 265 22.41 -39.21 0.52
N SER A 266 23.59 -39.64 0.92
CA SER A 266 24.75 -40.06 0.12
C SER A 266 24.43 -41.20 -0.82
#